data_137060fd8bebfa94957bee030c38bc96
#
_entry.id   137060fd8bebfa94957bee030c38bc96
#
_cell.length_a   1.000
_cell.length_b   1.000
_cell.length_c   1.000
_cell.angle_alpha   90.00
_cell.angle_beta   90.00
_cell.angle_gamma   90.00
#
_symmetry.space_group_name_H-M   'P 1'
#
loop_
_entity.id
_entity.type
_entity.pdbx_description
1 polymer ?
#
loop_
_entity_poly.entity_id
_entity_poly.type
_entity_poly.pdbx_seq_one_letter_code
_entity_poly.pdbx_strand_id
1 'polypeptide(L)'
;MKTPPLTPTGTPRYVRIYDNGGESIDRYTVVFTRNRPNGWFWYLAMNAAPYHPQGFGQHGESHELIDKPSYSHLGKKIPFEQLPEDCQKMTLETYQSIWG
;
A
#
# COMPACT_ATOMS: atom_id res chain seq x y z
N MET A 1 -17.58 -2.64 8.40
CA MET A 1 -17.50 -3.11 7.01
C MET A 1 -16.57 -4.32 6.96
N LYS A 2 -16.96 -5.35 6.24
CA LYS A 2 -16.09 -6.53 6.13
C LYS A 2 -14.94 -6.28 5.17
N THR A 3 -13.79 -6.90 5.47
CA THR A 3 -12.65 -6.90 4.54
C THR A 3 -13.09 -7.54 3.22
N PRO A 4 -12.90 -6.86 2.07
CA PRO A 4 -13.18 -7.49 0.79
C PRO A 4 -12.36 -8.76 0.61
N PRO A 5 -12.90 -9.81 -0.02
CA PRO A 5 -12.13 -11.03 -0.24
C PRO A 5 -10.94 -10.78 -1.16
N LEU A 6 -9.86 -11.53 -0.92
CA LEU A 6 -8.71 -11.50 -1.83
C LEU A 6 -9.11 -12.05 -3.21
N THR A 7 -8.29 -11.73 -4.22
CA THR A 7 -8.46 -12.31 -5.54
C THR A 7 -8.14 -13.82 -5.49
N PRO A 8 -8.51 -14.60 -6.52
CA PRO A 8 -8.16 -16.04 -6.54
C PRO A 8 -6.66 -16.31 -6.41
N THR A 9 -5.80 -15.35 -6.77
CA THR A 9 -4.34 -15.50 -6.63
C THR A 9 -3.82 -15.02 -5.28
N GLY A 10 -4.70 -14.63 -4.35
CA GLY A 10 -4.30 -14.18 -3.01
C GLY A 10 -3.88 -12.73 -2.92
N THR A 11 -4.12 -11.93 -3.96
CA THR A 11 -3.78 -10.50 -3.93
C THR A 11 -4.93 -9.67 -3.39
N PRO A 12 -4.63 -8.56 -2.69
CA PRO A 12 -5.69 -7.67 -2.19
C PRO A 12 -6.36 -6.92 -3.34
N ARG A 13 -7.67 -6.69 -3.19
CA ARG A 13 -8.46 -5.89 -4.14
C ARG A 13 -8.36 -4.41 -3.78
N TYR A 14 -8.63 -3.54 -4.76
CA TYR A 14 -8.72 -2.10 -4.53
C TYR A 14 -7.40 -1.51 -4.01
N VAL A 15 -6.28 -1.99 -4.58
CA VAL A 15 -4.96 -1.44 -4.26
C VAL A 15 -4.24 -1.07 -5.55
N ARG A 16 -3.39 -0.05 -5.45
CA ARG A 16 -2.41 0.31 -6.47
C ARG A 16 -1.06 0.42 -5.81
N ILE A 17 -0.03 -0.12 -6.42
CA ILE A 17 1.28 -0.25 -5.81
C ILE A 17 2.30 0.45 -6.71
N TYR A 18 3.17 1.25 -6.09
CA TYR A 18 4.16 2.06 -6.78
C TYR A 18 5.55 1.81 -6.23
N ASP A 19 6.55 1.83 -7.12
CA ASP A 19 7.97 1.69 -6.79
C ASP A 19 8.69 2.91 -7.32
N ASN A 20 9.28 3.73 -6.44
CA ASN A 20 10.02 4.92 -6.85
C ASN A 20 11.49 4.64 -7.16
N GLY A 21 11.91 3.36 -7.16
CA GLY A 21 13.27 2.99 -7.49
C GLY A 21 14.27 3.21 -6.38
N GLY A 22 13.80 3.54 -5.17
CA GLY A 22 14.67 3.80 -4.05
C GLY A 22 15.13 5.25 -3.93
N GLU A 23 14.42 6.18 -4.60
CA GLU A 23 14.75 7.61 -4.50
C GLU A 23 14.50 8.19 -3.12
N SER A 24 13.65 7.53 -2.32
CA SER A 24 13.40 7.92 -0.93
C SER A 24 13.30 6.66 -0.07
N ILE A 25 13.30 6.84 1.26
CA ILE A 25 13.24 5.73 2.21
C ILE A 25 11.96 4.91 2.03
N ASP A 26 10.87 5.54 1.65
CA ASP A 26 9.60 4.90 1.34
C ASP A 26 9.55 4.51 -0.15
N ARG A 27 10.38 3.54 -0.52
CA ARG A 27 10.50 3.07 -1.90
C ARG A 27 9.17 2.58 -2.48
N TYR A 28 8.39 1.86 -1.68
CA TYR A 28 7.12 1.27 -2.12
C TYR A 28 5.95 1.97 -1.45
N THR A 29 4.97 2.37 -2.25
CA THR A 29 3.73 2.96 -1.74
C THR A 29 2.55 2.15 -2.21
N VAL A 30 1.73 1.69 -1.28
CA VAL A 30 0.48 0.99 -1.57
C VAL A 30 -0.66 1.95 -1.29
N VAL A 31 -1.47 2.21 -2.30
CA VAL A 31 -2.63 3.10 -2.22
C VAL A 31 -3.87 2.22 -2.19
N PHE A 32 -4.68 2.35 -1.14
CA PHE A 32 -5.95 1.61 -1.03
C PHE A 32 -7.02 2.47 -1.68
N THR A 33 -7.51 2.03 -2.84
CA THR A 33 -8.35 2.86 -3.73
C THR A 33 -9.80 2.95 -3.32
N ARG A 34 -10.23 2.17 -2.32
CA ARG A 34 -11.58 2.20 -1.80
C ARG A 34 -11.58 2.93 -0.45
N ASN A 35 -12.42 3.98 -0.33
CA ASN A 35 -12.47 4.74 0.91
C ASN A 35 -13.06 3.91 2.06
N ARG A 36 -12.65 4.27 3.27
CA ARG A 36 -13.18 3.71 4.51
C ARG A 36 -14.57 4.30 4.80
N PRO A 37 -15.31 3.72 5.78
CA PRO A 37 -16.61 4.27 6.17
C PRO A 37 -16.59 5.74 6.54
N ASN A 38 -15.45 6.27 7.04
CA ASN A 38 -15.31 7.69 7.37
C ASN A 38 -15.01 8.58 6.15
N GLY A 39 -14.94 8.00 4.94
CA GLY A 39 -14.68 8.73 3.71
C GLY A 39 -13.22 8.95 3.38
N TRP A 40 -12.30 8.52 4.25
CA TRP A 40 -10.86 8.69 4.04
C TRP A 40 -10.25 7.49 3.35
N PHE A 41 -9.12 7.72 2.69
CA PHE A 41 -8.34 6.66 2.03
C PHE A 41 -7.08 6.37 2.83
N TRP A 42 -6.69 5.09 2.86
CA TRP A 42 -5.45 4.66 3.47
C TRP A 42 -4.34 4.54 2.44
N TYR A 43 -3.11 4.74 2.88
CA TYR A 43 -1.92 4.40 2.11
C TYR A 43 -0.89 3.78 3.04
N LEU A 44 0.05 3.03 2.46
CA LEU A 44 1.13 2.35 3.19
C LEU A 44 2.43 2.64 2.46
N ALA A 45 3.39 3.22 3.16
CA ALA A 45 4.71 3.53 2.61
C ALA A 45 5.75 2.66 3.29
N MET A 46 6.60 2.00 2.50
CA MET A 46 7.55 0.99 2.99
C MET A 46 8.88 1.07 2.26
N ASN A 47 9.97 0.65 2.94
CA ASN A 47 11.19 0.25 2.24
C ASN A 47 11.12 -1.25 1.95
N ALA A 48 12.19 -1.84 1.37
CA ALA A 48 12.20 -3.24 0.97
C ALA A 48 12.18 -4.23 2.14
N ALA A 49 12.44 -3.76 3.37
CA ALA A 49 12.49 -4.60 4.57
C ALA A 49 11.74 -3.95 5.73
N PRO A 50 10.40 -3.82 5.63
CA PRO A 50 9.61 -3.04 6.61
C PRO A 50 9.59 -3.63 8.02
N TYR A 51 9.90 -4.92 8.19
CA TYR A 51 9.95 -5.55 9.51
C TYR A 51 11.34 -5.55 10.14
N HIS A 52 12.36 -5.12 9.39
CA HIS A 52 13.71 -5.03 9.93
C HIS A 52 13.78 -3.90 10.96
N PRO A 53 14.60 -4.02 12.04
CA PRO A 53 14.72 -2.96 13.05
C PRO A 53 15.09 -1.60 12.46
N GLN A 54 15.82 -1.56 11.35
CA GLN A 54 16.17 -0.35 10.61
C GLN A 54 15.29 -0.13 9.40
N GLY A 55 14.22 -0.93 9.26
CA GLY A 55 13.29 -0.84 8.15
C GLY A 55 12.28 0.28 8.35
N PHE A 56 11.47 0.51 7.30
CA PHE A 56 10.44 1.54 7.31
C PHE A 56 9.14 0.96 6.77
N GLY A 57 8.09 1.06 7.55
CA GLY A 57 6.73 0.70 7.14
C GLY A 57 5.75 1.52 7.95
N GLN A 58 5.07 2.45 7.29
CA GLN A 58 4.16 3.37 7.97
C GLN A 58 2.94 3.62 7.10
N HIS A 59 1.77 3.59 7.71
CA HIS A 59 0.53 3.92 6.99
C HIS A 59 -0.01 5.26 7.46
N GLY A 60 -0.82 5.86 6.59
CA GLY A 60 -1.48 7.13 6.88
C GLY A 60 -2.81 7.21 6.18
N GLU A 61 -3.55 8.28 6.44
CA GLU A 61 -4.85 8.54 5.86
C GLU A 61 -4.83 9.83 5.05
N SER A 62 -5.67 9.89 4.02
CA SER A 62 -5.81 11.07 3.18
C SER A 62 -7.28 11.30 2.83
N HIS A 63 -7.70 12.55 2.78
CA HIS A 63 -9.02 12.95 2.28
C HIS A 63 -9.20 12.62 0.81
N GLU A 64 -8.09 12.60 0.05
CA GLU A 64 -8.10 12.38 -1.37
C GLU A 64 -7.33 11.11 -1.71
N LEU A 65 -7.74 10.46 -2.79
CA LEU A 65 -6.99 9.34 -3.34
C LEU A 65 -5.65 9.85 -3.88
N ILE A 66 -4.54 9.35 -3.34
CA ILE A 66 -3.20 9.90 -3.62
C ILE A 66 -2.54 9.33 -4.87
N ASP A 67 -3.28 8.60 -5.70
CA ASP A 67 -2.75 8.02 -6.95
C ASP A 67 -2.98 8.92 -8.17
N LYS A 68 -3.26 10.20 -7.95
CA LYS A 68 -3.45 11.17 -9.04
C LYS A 68 -2.11 11.52 -9.70
N PRO A 69 -2.13 12.03 -10.93
CA PRO A 69 -0.89 12.45 -11.62
C PRO A 69 -0.02 13.43 -10.83
N SER A 70 -0.62 14.23 -9.93
CA SER A 70 0.13 15.15 -9.06
C SER A 70 1.04 14.42 -8.06
N TYR A 71 0.86 13.13 -7.89
CA TYR A 71 1.70 12.30 -7.01
C TYR A 71 2.70 11.46 -7.81
N SER A 72 3.24 12.03 -8.89
CA SER A 72 4.20 11.34 -9.75
C SER A 72 5.45 10.87 -9.03
N HIS A 73 5.78 11.48 -7.87
CA HIS A 73 6.91 11.05 -7.04
C HIS A 73 6.74 9.63 -6.47
N LEU A 74 5.55 9.06 -6.53
CA LEU A 74 5.34 7.68 -6.12
C LEU A 74 6.07 6.68 -7.01
N GLY A 75 6.37 7.07 -8.26
CA GLY A 75 7.15 6.28 -9.18
C GLY A 75 6.29 5.42 -10.10
N LYS A 76 6.84 4.27 -10.46
CA LYS A 76 6.24 3.35 -11.43
C LYS A 76 5.23 2.44 -10.76
N LYS A 77 4.07 2.25 -11.38
CA LYS A 77 3.09 1.28 -10.91
C LYS A 77 3.59 -0.14 -11.14
N ILE A 78 3.51 -0.99 -10.12
CA ILE A 78 3.93 -2.39 -10.20
C ILE A 78 2.80 -3.30 -9.70
N PRO A 79 2.78 -4.58 -10.12
CA PRO A 79 1.84 -5.55 -9.58
C PRO A 79 2.24 -5.98 -8.15
N PHE A 80 1.27 -6.47 -7.38
CA PHE A 80 1.48 -6.90 -6.00
C PHE A 80 2.60 -7.93 -5.87
N GLU A 81 2.67 -8.90 -6.78
CA GLU A 81 3.66 -9.98 -6.74
C GLU A 81 5.10 -9.51 -6.97
N GLN A 82 5.30 -8.28 -7.43
CA GLN A 82 6.64 -7.70 -7.54
C GLN A 82 7.13 -7.07 -6.24
N LEU A 83 6.27 -6.91 -5.24
CA LEU A 83 6.70 -6.44 -3.94
C LEU A 83 7.60 -7.50 -3.27
N PRO A 84 8.64 -7.09 -2.53
CA PRO A 84 9.34 -8.01 -1.64
C PRO A 84 8.36 -8.72 -0.70
N GLU A 85 8.70 -9.94 -0.29
CA GLU A 85 7.82 -10.77 0.52
C GLU A 85 7.32 -10.07 1.79
N ASP A 86 8.21 -9.39 2.51
CA ASP A 86 7.83 -8.67 3.73
C ASP A 86 6.89 -7.51 3.43
N CYS A 87 7.05 -6.85 2.29
CA CYS A 87 6.14 -5.80 1.86
C CYS A 87 4.77 -6.36 1.52
N GLN A 88 4.72 -7.52 0.89
CA GLN A 88 3.45 -8.21 0.62
C GLN A 88 2.73 -8.54 1.93
N LYS A 89 3.47 -9.07 2.91
CA LYS A 89 2.92 -9.43 4.22
C LYS A 89 2.35 -8.21 4.93
N MET A 90 3.10 -7.12 5.00
CA MET A 90 2.63 -5.89 5.64
C MET A 90 1.42 -5.31 4.93
N THR A 91 1.38 -5.37 3.60
CA THR A 91 0.23 -4.92 2.81
C THR A 91 -1.02 -5.72 3.16
N LEU A 92 -0.91 -7.04 3.26
CA LEU A 92 -2.05 -7.89 3.62
C LEU A 92 -2.52 -7.65 5.04
N GLU A 93 -1.60 -7.47 5.98
CA GLU A 93 -1.96 -7.14 7.36
C GLU A 93 -2.70 -5.80 7.45
N THR A 94 -2.22 -4.79 6.74
CA THR A 94 -2.86 -3.48 6.68
C THR A 94 -4.24 -3.58 6.03
N TYR A 95 -4.33 -4.33 4.91
CA TYR A 95 -5.59 -4.53 4.19
C TYR A 95 -6.68 -5.09 5.11
N GLN A 96 -6.31 -6.09 5.93
CA GLN A 96 -7.27 -6.67 6.87
C GLN A 96 -7.64 -5.70 7.98
N SER A 97 -6.68 -4.93 8.48
CA SER A 97 -6.92 -4.03 9.59
C SER A 97 -7.80 -2.83 9.24
N ILE A 98 -7.67 -2.28 8.02
CA ILE A 98 -8.46 -1.10 7.63
C ILE A 98 -9.93 -1.43 7.38
N TRP A 99 -10.27 -2.67 7.07
CA TRP A 99 -11.65 -3.08 6.81
C TRP A 99 -12.30 -3.77 8.01
N GLY A 100 -11.48 -4.27 8.90
CA GLY A 100 -11.93 -4.93 10.11
C GLY A 100 -12.22 -3.95 11.21
#